data_dbbcc8b3bde460f901aecc91447c3dcf
#
_entry.id   dbbcc8b3bde460f901aecc91447c3dcf
#
_cell.length_a   1.000
_cell.length_b   1.000
_cell.length_c   1.000
_cell.angle_alpha   90.00
_cell.angle_beta   90.00
_cell.angle_gamma   90.00
#
_symmetry.space_group_name_H-M   'P 1'
#
loop_
_entity.id
_entity.type
_entity.pdbx_description
1 polymer ?
#
loop_
_entity_poly.entity_id
_entity_poly.type
_entity_poly.pdbx_seq_one_letter_code
_entity_poly.pdbx_strand_id
1 'polypeptide(L)'
;LLDLKAQGVVKHIGLSTHAPKLANRVLDMGILDMMMFSINPAYDFEKGDEWGIGSVKERFDLFKRCKKEGVGISVMKPFFAGQLLSAEHSPFGQALSRTQCLQYALDRPGVLVALPGVQTMEHLDQVLEFLNATPEEKDYSVIGGFTADTVTGTCVYCNHCQPCPAGIDIGLANKYYDLALAGDAIAANHYTKLTVKASA
;
A
#
# COMPACT_ATOMS: atom_id res chain seq x y z
N LEU A 1 16.83 3.90 -23.52
CA LEU A 1 16.07 4.88 -22.72
C LEU A 1 16.98 5.96 -22.13
N LEU A 2 18.15 5.59 -21.57
CA LEU A 2 19.11 6.56 -21.01
C LEU A 2 19.59 7.58 -22.04
N ASP A 3 19.89 7.15 -23.28
CA ASP A 3 20.26 8.05 -24.36
C ASP A 3 19.14 9.04 -24.70
N LEU A 4 17.88 8.60 -24.69
CA LEU A 4 16.72 9.46 -24.92
C LEU A 4 16.51 10.44 -23.75
N LYS A 5 16.79 10.00 -22.51
CA LYS A 5 16.75 10.87 -21.33
C LYS A 5 17.87 11.93 -21.41
N ALA A 6 19.08 11.54 -21.82
CA ALA A 6 20.19 12.48 -22.03
C ALA A 6 19.91 13.50 -23.14
N GLN A 7 19.17 13.13 -24.18
CA GLN A 7 18.73 14.02 -25.27
C GLN A 7 17.51 14.88 -24.89
N GLY A 8 16.94 14.71 -23.70
CA GLY A 8 15.73 15.43 -23.25
C GLY A 8 14.43 14.98 -23.91
N VAL A 9 14.45 13.90 -24.70
CA VAL A 9 13.26 13.33 -25.36
C VAL A 9 12.35 12.65 -24.32
N VAL A 10 12.95 11.98 -23.33
CA VAL A 10 12.27 11.35 -22.20
C VAL A 10 12.74 12.02 -20.92
N LYS A 11 11.81 12.48 -20.10
CA LYS A 11 12.12 13.12 -18.81
C LYS A 11 12.23 12.11 -17.67
N HIS A 12 11.34 11.14 -17.66
CA HIS A 12 11.24 10.15 -16.60
C HIS A 12 11.19 8.73 -17.15
N ILE A 13 11.73 7.78 -16.41
CA ILE A 13 11.74 6.36 -16.76
C ILE A 13 10.92 5.61 -15.71
N GLY A 14 9.98 4.80 -16.17
CA GLY A 14 9.14 3.98 -15.32
C GLY A 14 9.20 2.50 -15.67
N LEU A 15 8.81 1.67 -14.71
CA LEU A 15 8.65 0.22 -14.85
C LEU A 15 7.20 -0.15 -14.53
N SER A 16 6.60 -1.05 -15.30
CA SER A 16 5.35 -1.74 -14.92
C SER A 16 5.64 -3.22 -14.71
N THR A 17 5.33 -3.74 -13.53
CA THR A 17 5.57 -5.16 -13.19
C THR A 17 4.68 -5.62 -12.04
N HIS A 18 4.50 -6.96 -11.93
CA HIS A 18 3.89 -7.64 -10.78
C HIS A 18 4.94 -8.37 -9.92
N ALA A 19 6.18 -8.49 -10.40
CA ALA A 19 7.21 -9.31 -9.78
C ALA A 19 8.18 -8.48 -8.94
N PRO A 20 8.22 -8.66 -7.60
CA PRO A 20 9.14 -7.93 -6.72
C PRO A 20 10.62 -8.15 -7.08
N LYS A 21 10.97 -9.38 -7.50
CA LYS A 21 12.35 -9.69 -7.91
C LYS A 21 12.81 -8.91 -9.14
N LEU A 22 11.93 -8.77 -10.15
CA LEU A 22 12.23 -7.96 -11.34
C LEU A 22 12.31 -6.49 -10.94
N ALA A 23 11.36 -5.99 -10.15
CA ALA A 23 11.38 -4.62 -9.66
C ALA A 23 12.71 -4.28 -8.97
N ASN A 24 13.15 -5.13 -8.04
CA ASN A 24 14.41 -4.94 -7.33
C ASN A 24 15.63 -4.91 -8.25
N ARG A 25 15.69 -5.79 -9.27
CA ARG A 25 16.79 -5.78 -10.25
C ARG A 25 16.84 -4.48 -11.04
N VAL A 26 15.70 -3.88 -11.37
CA VAL A 26 15.69 -2.62 -12.12
C VAL A 26 15.96 -1.43 -11.18
N LEU A 27 15.54 -1.50 -9.91
CA LEU A 27 15.94 -0.54 -8.87
C LEU A 27 17.46 -0.52 -8.68
N ASP A 28 18.14 -1.70 -8.72
CA ASP A 28 19.61 -1.79 -8.64
C ASP A 28 20.32 -1.02 -9.74
N MET A 29 19.65 -0.75 -10.85
CA MET A 29 20.22 0.06 -11.95
C MET A 29 20.22 1.57 -11.65
N GLY A 30 19.45 2.03 -10.65
CA GLY A 30 19.36 3.44 -10.25
C GLY A 30 18.78 4.37 -11.32
N ILE A 31 17.93 3.85 -12.23
CA ILE A 31 17.40 4.61 -13.38
C ILE A 31 15.93 4.93 -13.29
N LEU A 32 15.21 4.35 -12.31
CA LEU A 32 13.76 4.52 -12.19
C LEU A 32 13.39 5.81 -11.46
N ASP A 33 12.45 6.52 -12.03
CA ASP A 33 11.77 7.64 -11.40
C ASP A 33 10.42 7.18 -10.78
N MET A 34 9.77 6.17 -11.40
CA MET A 34 8.50 5.64 -10.91
C MET A 34 8.31 4.16 -11.25
N MET A 35 7.42 3.50 -10.53
CA MET A 35 7.03 2.12 -10.79
C MET A 35 5.51 1.96 -10.72
N MET A 36 4.91 1.30 -11.71
CA MET A 36 3.54 0.81 -11.61
C MET A 36 3.57 -0.62 -11.06
N PHE A 37 2.91 -0.83 -9.93
CA PHE A 37 2.89 -2.12 -9.24
C PHE A 37 1.49 -2.47 -8.76
N SER A 38 1.16 -3.78 -8.75
CA SER A 38 -0.13 -4.24 -8.24
C SER A 38 -0.10 -4.28 -6.71
N ILE A 39 -0.96 -3.49 -6.08
CA ILE A 39 -1.10 -3.46 -4.62
C ILE A 39 -2.57 -3.58 -4.25
N ASN A 40 -2.88 -4.59 -3.50
CA ASN A 40 -4.16 -4.81 -2.83
C ASN A 40 -3.98 -5.86 -1.73
N PRO A 41 -4.88 -5.96 -0.75
CA PRO A 41 -4.72 -6.90 0.36
C PRO A 41 -4.68 -8.36 -0.08
N ALA A 42 -5.37 -8.77 -1.14
CA ALA A 42 -5.33 -10.16 -1.60
C ALA A 42 -3.92 -10.55 -2.06
N TYR A 43 -3.25 -9.70 -2.84
CA TYR A 43 -1.88 -9.94 -3.28
C TYR A 43 -0.86 -9.81 -2.14
N ASP A 44 -1.04 -8.82 -1.30
CA ASP A 44 -0.09 -8.52 -0.23
C ASP A 44 -0.14 -9.57 0.90
N PHE A 45 -1.21 -10.36 1.02
CA PHE A 45 -1.36 -11.44 1.99
C PHE A 45 -1.39 -12.85 1.36
N GLU A 46 -0.88 -13.00 0.14
CA GLU A 46 -0.76 -14.28 -0.56
C GLU A 46 -2.11 -15.02 -0.73
N LYS A 47 -3.19 -14.27 -0.85
CA LYS A 47 -4.55 -14.76 -1.06
C LYS A 47 -5.09 -14.45 -2.48
N GLY A 48 -4.22 -13.97 -3.35
CA GLY A 48 -4.55 -13.57 -4.71
C GLY A 48 -4.36 -14.69 -5.72
N ASP A 49 -4.55 -14.32 -6.98
CA ASP A 49 -4.29 -15.16 -8.16
C ASP A 49 -2.79 -15.18 -8.52
N GLU A 50 -2.47 -15.77 -9.68
CA GLU A 50 -1.10 -15.89 -10.20
C GLU A 50 -0.37 -14.57 -10.42
N TRP A 51 -1.06 -13.44 -10.38
CA TRP A 51 -0.48 -12.10 -10.49
C TRP A 51 -0.04 -11.52 -9.14
N GLY A 52 -0.43 -12.15 -8.03
CA GLY A 52 0.03 -11.83 -6.68
C GLY A 52 1.42 -12.39 -6.41
N ILE A 53 2.40 -12.04 -7.24
CA ILE A 53 3.76 -12.59 -7.20
C ILE A 53 4.54 -12.05 -5.98
N GLY A 54 5.30 -12.94 -5.35
CA GLY A 54 6.17 -12.64 -4.22
C GLY A 54 5.51 -12.84 -2.86
N SER A 55 6.32 -13.14 -1.86
CA SER A 55 5.88 -13.27 -0.49
C SER A 55 5.47 -11.91 0.10
N VAL A 56 4.71 -11.95 1.19
CA VAL A 56 4.36 -10.75 2.00
C VAL A 56 5.60 -9.90 2.24
N LYS A 57 6.68 -10.52 2.74
CA LYS A 57 7.93 -9.82 3.05
C LYS A 57 8.57 -9.19 1.82
N GLU A 58 8.68 -9.91 0.69
CA GLU A 58 9.29 -9.39 -0.53
C GLU A 58 8.55 -8.14 -1.05
N ARG A 59 7.21 -8.16 -0.95
CA ARG A 59 6.36 -7.05 -1.40
C ARG A 59 6.53 -5.82 -0.50
N PHE A 60 6.44 -5.99 0.83
CA PHE A 60 6.61 -4.88 1.77
C PHE A 60 8.02 -4.31 1.78
N ASP A 61 9.04 -5.14 1.66
CA ASP A 61 10.44 -4.67 1.54
C ASP A 61 10.62 -3.85 0.24
N LEU A 62 9.98 -4.26 -0.86
CA LEU A 62 10.00 -3.49 -2.11
C LEU A 62 9.37 -2.11 -1.92
N PHE A 63 8.20 -2.01 -1.26
CA PHE A 63 7.52 -0.74 -1.01
C PHE A 63 8.40 0.21 -0.18
N LYS A 64 8.99 -0.31 0.90
CA LYS A 64 9.93 0.45 1.75
C LYS A 64 11.16 0.91 0.96
N ARG A 65 11.69 0.03 0.10
CA ARG A 65 12.84 0.33 -0.76
C ARG A 65 12.51 1.46 -1.73
N CYS A 66 11.38 1.40 -2.43
CA CYS A 66 10.94 2.46 -3.33
C CYS A 66 10.84 3.81 -2.61
N LYS A 67 10.21 3.84 -1.42
CA LYS A 67 10.14 5.03 -0.58
C LYS A 67 11.51 5.58 -0.25
N LYS A 68 12.45 4.73 0.16
CA LYS A 68 13.82 5.10 0.55
C LYS A 68 14.62 5.65 -0.63
N GLU A 69 14.47 5.07 -1.82
CA GLU A 69 15.21 5.45 -3.02
C GLU A 69 14.53 6.58 -3.81
N GLY A 70 13.39 7.09 -3.33
CA GLY A 70 12.66 8.18 -4.00
C GLY A 70 11.93 7.76 -5.27
N VAL A 71 11.68 6.45 -5.46
CA VAL A 71 10.92 5.92 -6.59
C VAL A 71 9.44 5.88 -6.23
N GLY A 72 8.62 6.69 -6.90
CA GLY A 72 7.18 6.74 -6.65
C GLY A 72 6.45 5.51 -7.16
N ILE A 73 5.49 4.99 -6.39
CA ILE A 73 4.65 3.88 -6.80
C ILE A 73 3.29 4.38 -7.27
N SER A 74 2.91 3.98 -8.49
CA SER A 74 1.56 4.07 -9.04
C SER A 74 0.91 2.69 -8.89
N VAL A 75 -0.23 2.61 -8.18
CA VAL A 75 -0.88 1.34 -7.88
C VAL A 75 -1.83 0.94 -8.99
N MET A 76 -1.64 -0.25 -9.54
CA MET A 76 -2.64 -0.93 -10.36
C MET A 76 -3.35 -2.03 -9.58
N LYS A 77 -4.56 -2.41 -10.03
CA LYS A 77 -5.41 -3.48 -9.44
C LYS A 77 -5.77 -3.27 -7.95
N PRO A 78 -6.09 -2.04 -7.48
CA PRO A 78 -6.42 -1.83 -6.07
C PRO A 78 -7.66 -2.63 -5.61
N PHE A 79 -8.56 -3.02 -6.54
CA PHE A 79 -9.78 -3.79 -6.25
C PHE A 79 -9.66 -5.28 -6.55
N PHE A 80 -8.47 -5.81 -6.88
CA PHE A 80 -8.29 -7.21 -7.28
C PHE A 80 -9.27 -7.62 -8.36
N ALA A 81 -9.28 -6.91 -9.49
CA ALA A 81 -10.24 -7.08 -10.60
C ALA A 81 -11.72 -7.01 -10.16
N GLY A 82 -12.02 -6.31 -9.07
CA GLY A 82 -13.37 -6.19 -8.51
C GLY A 82 -13.73 -7.28 -7.49
N GLN A 83 -12.93 -8.32 -7.33
CA GLN A 83 -13.23 -9.44 -6.43
C GLN A 83 -13.31 -8.99 -4.96
N LEU A 84 -12.48 -8.05 -4.53
CA LEU A 84 -12.55 -7.49 -3.16
C LEU A 84 -13.86 -6.78 -2.86
N LEU A 85 -14.59 -6.33 -3.89
CA LEU A 85 -15.85 -5.60 -3.73
C LEU A 85 -17.07 -6.52 -3.57
N SER A 86 -16.88 -7.84 -3.60
CA SER A 86 -17.92 -8.86 -3.47
C SER A 86 -17.60 -9.80 -2.30
N ALA A 87 -18.57 -10.02 -1.41
CA ALA A 87 -18.39 -10.96 -0.30
C ALA A 87 -18.20 -12.41 -0.78
N GLU A 88 -18.80 -12.76 -1.93
CA GLU A 88 -18.70 -14.10 -2.53
C GLU A 88 -17.32 -14.39 -3.11
N HIS A 89 -16.68 -13.35 -3.72
CA HIS A 89 -15.41 -13.50 -4.43
C HIS A 89 -14.19 -13.05 -3.64
N SER A 90 -14.42 -12.26 -2.58
CA SER A 90 -13.33 -11.78 -1.74
C SER A 90 -12.66 -12.93 -0.99
N PRO A 91 -11.33 -13.08 -1.05
CA PRO A 91 -10.60 -14.10 -0.30
C PRO A 91 -10.69 -13.91 1.22
N PHE A 92 -11.28 -12.81 1.67
CA PHE A 92 -11.50 -12.48 3.08
C PHE A 92 -12.91 -12.87 3.58
N GLY A 93 -13.76 -13.51 2.73
CA GLY A 93 -15.12 -13.90 3.08
C GLY A 93 -16.09 -12.73 3.30
N GLN A 94 -15.67 -11.52 2.99
CA GLN A 94 -16.46 -10.30 3.08
C GLN A 94 -16.04 -9.29 2.01
N ALA A 95 -16.97 -8.42 1.61
CA ALA A 95 -16.66 -7.33 0.69
C ALA A 95 -15.91 -6.21 1.41
N LEU A 96 -14.97 -5.61 0.71
CA LEU A 96 -14.40 -4.30 1.06
C LEU A 96 -15.10 -3.21 0.24
N SER A 97 -15.23 -2.02 0.79
CA SER A 97 -15.64 -0.86 0.01
C SER A 97 -14.49 -0.40 -0.91
N ARG A 98 -14.82 0.36 -1.96
CA ARG A 98 -13.81 1.00 -2.82
C ARG A 98 -12.91 1.91 -2.00
N THR A 99 -13.49 2.64 -1.04
CA THR A 99 -12.77 3.52 -0.13
C THR A 99 -11.75 2.77 0.72
N GLN A 100 -12.12 1.62 1.30
CA GLN A 100 -11.20 0.77 2.06
C GLN A 100 -10.05 0.23 1.18
N CYS A 101 -10.35 -0.24 -0.02
CA CYS A 101 -9.33 -0.72 -0.95
C CYS A 101 -8.34 0.38 -1.37
N LEU A 102 -8.85 1.60 -1.63
CA LEU A 102 -8.02 2.75 -1.99
C LEU A 102 -7.15 3.19 -0.80
N GLN A 103 -7.73 3.28 0.40
CA GLN A 103 -6.99 3.61 1.61
C GLN A 103 -5.88 2.59 1.88
N TYR A 104 -6.20 1.29 1.76
CA TYR A 104 -5.19 0.24 1.89
C TYR A 104 -3.99 0.48 0.96
N ALA A 105 -4.26 0.74 -0.32
CA ALA A 105 -3.21 0.94 -1.31
C ALA A 105 -2.38 2.21 -1.03
N LEU A 106 -3.05 3.32 -0.72
CA LEU A 106 -2.42 4.61 -0.46
C LEU A 106 -1.60 4.64 0.84
N ASP A 107 -1.90 3.77 1.79
CA ASP A 107 -1.14 3.63 3.04
C ASP A 107 0.19 2.88 2.84
N ARG A 108 0.43 2.26 1.69
CA ARG A 108 1.70 1.55 1.45
C ARG A 108 2.84 2.54 1.24
N PRO A 109 4.05 2.24 1.78
CA PRO A 109 5.21 3.09 1.63
C PRO A 109 5.53 3.36 0.15
N GLY A 110 5.83 4.60 -0.20
CA GLY A 110 6.22 4.99 -1.55
C GLY A 110 5.06 5.14 -2.56
N VAL A 111 3.83 4.79 -2.18
CA VAL A 111 2.67 4.98 -3.06
C VAL A 111 2.33 6.47 -3.16
N LEU A 112 2.21 6.95 -4.40
CA LEU A 112 1.83 8.33 -4.73
C LEU A 112 0.40 8.42 -5.29
N VAL A 113 -0.05 7.39 -6.01
CA VAL A 113 -1.34 7.39 -6.69
C VAL A 113 -1.87 5.98 -6.84
N ALA A 114 -3.18 5.81 -6.73
CA ALA A 114 -3.89 4.59 -7.08
C ALA A 114 -4.69 4.79 -8.38
N LEU A 115 -4.65 3.79 -9.27
CA LEU A 115 -5.36 3.77 -10.55
C LEU A 115 -6.50 2.74 -10.45
N PRO A 116 -7.68 3.14 -9.94
CA PRO A 116 -8.82 2.26 -9.84
C PRO A 116 -9.41 1.95 -11.22
N GLY A 117 -9.88 0.71 -11.41
CA GLY A 117 -10.64 0.35 -12.60
C GLY A 117 -12.05 0.98 -12.55
N VAL A 118 -12.38 1.81 -13.54
CA VAL A 118 -13.65 2.48 -13.68
C VAL A 118 -14.24 2.12 -15.05
N GLN A 119 -15.49 1.63 -15.09
CA GLN A 119 -16.18 1.24 -16.32
C GLN A 119 -17.44 2.07 -16.55
N THR A 120 -18.03 2.65 -15.51
CA THR A 120 -19.27 3.44 -15.58
C THR A 120 -19.10 4.74 -14.78
N MET A 121 -20.01 5.70 -15.02
CA MET A 121 -20.05 6.95 -14.22
C MET A 121 -20.32 6.65 -12.74
N GLU A 122 -21.18 5.68 -12.44
CA GLU A 122 -21.43 5.23 -11.07
C GLU A 122 -20.15 4.73 -10.39
N HIS A 123 -19.31 3.95 -11.09
CA HIS A 123 -18.01 3.53 -10.57
C HIS A 123 -17.09 4.72 -10.31
N LEU A 124 -17.14 5.76 -11.13
CA LEU A 124 -16.37 6.98 -10.92
C LEU A 124 -16.84 7.72 -9.67
N ASP A 125 -18.17 7.91 -9.53
CA ASP A 125 -18.75 8.57 -8.37
C ASP A 125 -18.37 7.86 -7.08
N GLN A 126 -18.48 6.52 -7.05
CA GLN A 126 -18.07 5.69 -5.90
C GLN A 126 -16.57 5.78 -5.58
N VAL A 127 -15.71 5.99 -6.57
CA VAL A 127 -14.28 6.24 -6.36
C VAL A 127 -14.05 7.63 -5.78
N LEU A 128 -14.79 8.63 -6.26
CA LEU A 128 -14.68 10.01 -5.80
C LEU A 128 -15.19 10.22 -4.37
N GLU A 129 -16.09 9.35 -3.87
CA GLU A 129 -16.52 9.31 -2.46
C GLU A 129 -15.31 9.23 -1.51
N PHE A 130 -14.22 8.59 -1.92
CA PHE A 130 -12.98 8.52 -1.15
C PHE A 130 -12.48 9.89 -0.68
N LEU A 131 -12.67 10.94 -1.46
CA LEU A 131 -12.17 12.29 -1.16
C LEU A 131 -12.85 12.89 0.08
N ASN A 132 -14.12 12.52 0.32
CA ASN A 132 -14.93 13.02 1.43
C ASN A 132 -15.18 11.96 2.51
N ALA A 133 -14.63 10.75 2.35
CA ALA A 133 -14.84 9.65 3.27
C ALA A 133 -14.22 9.90 4.64
N THR A 134 -14.93 9.50 5.68
CA THR A 134 -14.47 9.60 7.07
C THR A 134 -13.36 8.59 7.38
N PRO A 135 -12.63 8.75 8.49
CA PRO A 135 -11.66 7.75 8.94
C PRO A 135 -12.28 6.35 9.13
N GLU A 136 -13.51 6.28 9.62
CA GLU A 136 -14.24 5.03 9.84
C GLU A 136 -14.57 4.33 8.52
N GLU A 137 -14.98 5.07 7.49
CA GLU A 137 -15.23 4.53 6.15
C GLU A 137 -13.96 4.07 5.44
N LYS A 138 -12.82 4.63 5.80
CA LYS A 138 -11.49 4.26 5.32
C LYS A 138 -10.86 3.10 6.09
N ASP A 139 -11.44 2.70 7.22
CA ASP A 139 -10.94 1.62 8.05
C ASP A 139 -11.10 0.26 7.33
N TYR A 140 -9.97 -0.34 6.99
CA TYR A 140 -9.89 -1.67 6.38
C TYR A 140 -9.43 -2.75 7.39
N SER A 141 -9.54 -2.49 8.69
CA SER A 141 -9.13 -3.43 9.75
C SER A 141 -9.88 -4.77 9.70
N VAL A 142 -11.03 -4.78 9.03
CA VAL A 142 -11.82 -5.99 8.78
C VAL A 142 -11.02 -7.14 8.12
N ILE A 143 -9.94 -6.82 7.39
CA ILE A 143 -9.05 -7.83 6.79
C ILE A 143 -8.06 -8.42 7.81
N GLY A 144 -7.88 -7.80 8.97
CA GLY A 144 -6.89 -8.18 9.98
C GLY A 144 -7.16 -9.52 10.66
N GLY A 145 -8.40 -9.99 10.69
CA GLY A 145 -8.76 -11.32 11.23
C GLY A 145 -8.10 -12.50 10.51
N PHE A 146 -7.50 -12.28 9.35
CA PHE A 146 -6.90 -13.31 8.50
C PHE A 146 -5.36 -13.26 8.46
N THR A 147 -4.73 -12.29 9.11
CA THR A 147 -3.31 -11.98 8.91
C THR A 147 -2.40 -12.42 10.06
N ALA A 148 -2.95 -12.83 11.19
CA ALA A 148 -2.18 -13.14 12.40
C ALA A 148 -1.11 -14.23 12.20
N ASP A 149 -1.35 -15.20 11.33
CA ASP A 149 -0.45 -16.34 11.13
C ASP A 149 0.60 -16.14 10.03
N THR A 150 0.42 -15.13 9.15
CA THR A 150 1.26 -14.96 7.96
C THR A 150 2.22 -13.77 8.03
N VAL A 151 2.04 -12.85 8.99
CA VAL A 151 2.83 -11.62 9.08
C VAL A 151 3.56 -11.53 10.41
N THR A 152 4.44 -12.49 10.69
CA THR A 152 5.34 -12.41 11.85
C THR A 152 6.36 -11.29 11.65
N GLY A 153 6.30 -10.26 12.48
CA GLY A 153 7.32 -9.22 12.59
C GLY A 153 7.19 -8.02 11.64
N THR A 154 6.13 -7.94 10.83
CA THR A 154 5.90 -6.76 9.97
C THR A 154 4.49 -6.19 10.19
N CYS A 155 4.41 -4.95 10.64
CA CYS A 155 3.13 -4.25 10.77
C CYS A 155 2.62 -3.81 9.39
N VAL A 156 1.37 -4.15 9.09
CA VAL A 156 0.71 -3.77 7.83
C VAL A 156 -0.32 -2.65 8.03
N TYR A 157 -0.35 -2.05 9.22
CA TYR A 157 -1.21 -0.93 9.62
C TYR A 157 -2.70 -1.22 9.52
N CYS A 158 -3.09 -2.48 9.64
CA CYS A 158 -4.48 -2.93 9.52
C CYS A 158 -5.35 -2.63 10.75
N ASN A 159 -4.78 -2.04 11.82
CA ASN A 159 -5.43 -1.75 13.09
C ASN A 159 -6.08 -2.96 13.81
N HIS A 160 -5.73 -4.20 13.40
CA HIS A 160 -6.28 -5.41 14.05
C HIS A 160 -5.94 -5.51 15.55
N CYS A 161 -4.90 -4.82 16.00
CA CYS A 161 -4.52 -4.70 17.41
C CYS A 161 -5.36 -3.68 18.19
N GLN A 162 -6.41 -3.10 17.62
CA GLN A 162 -7.37 -2.26 18.29
C GLN A 162 -8.59 -3.07 18.78
N PRO A 163 -9.22 -2.68 19.91
CA PRO A 163 -8.78 -1.61 20.81
C PRO A 163 -7.56 -2.04 21.66
N CYS A 164 -6.53 -1.22 21.69
CA CYS A 164 -5.38 -1.44 22.55
C CYS A 164 -5.76 -1.13 24.02
N PRO A 165 -5.52 -2.03 24.99
CA PRO A 165 -5.81 -1.76 26.41
C PRO A 165 -5.09 -0.54 26.96
N ALA A 166 -3.93 -0.16 26.38
CA ALA A 166 -3.19 1.05 26.74
C ALA A 166 -3.63 2.29 25.95
N GLY A 167 -4.65 2.19 25.07
CA GLY A 167 -5.13 3.29 24.26
C GLY A 167 -4.16 3.74 23.15
N ILE A 168 -3.18 2.91 22.79
CA ILE A 168 -2.19 3.23 21.76
C ILE A 168 -2.78 2.90 20.39
N ASP A 169 -2.68 3.82 19.44
CA ASP A 169 -2.87 3.52 18.02
C ASP A 169 -1.63 2.78 17.50
N ILE A 170 -1.65 1.44 17.62
CA ILE A 170 -0.51 0.60 17.29
C ILE A 170 -0.18 0.66 15.80
N GLY A 171 -1.18 0.69 14.92
CA GLY A 171 -1.00 0.82 13.48
C GLY A 171 -0.29 2.12 13.12
N LEU A 172 -0.76 3.23 13.68
CA LEU A 172 -0.19 4.56 13.42
C LEU A 172 1.21 4.71 14.04
N ALA A 173 1.43 4.17 15.24
CA ALA A 173 2.76 4.17 15.88
C ALA A 173 3.79 3.41 15.03
N ASN A 174 3.44 2.21 14.53
CA ASN A 174 4.32 1.45 13.64
C ASN A 174 4.51 2.15 12.29
N LYS A 175 3.47 2.81 11.75
CA LYS A 175 3.58 3.59 10.50
C LYS A 175 4.63 4.70 10.63
N TYR A 176 4.60 5.46 11.71
CA TYR A 176 5.58 6.52 11.94
C TYR A 176 6.98 5.96 12.21
N TYR A 177 7.07 4.83 12.89
CA TYR A 177 8.34 4.14 13.09
C TYR A 177 8.96 3.69 11.76
N ASP A 178 8.20 3.02 10.90
CA ASP A 178 8.66 2.59 9.59
C ASP A 178 9.03 3.76 8.67
N LEU A 179 8.26 4.84 8.70
CA LEU A 179 8.59 6.07 7.98
C LEU A 179 9.89 6.69 8.47
N ALA A 180 10.11 6.73 9.79
CA ALA A 180 11.37 7.23 10.37
C ALA A 180 12.56 6.36 9.97
N LEU A 181 12.42 5.03 9.98
CA LEU A 181 13.45 4.09 9.48
C LEU A 181 13.73 4.29 7.99
N ALA A 182 12.73 4.68 7.21
CA ALA A 182 12.88 5.01 5.79
C ALA A 182 13.50 6.41 5.55
N GLY A 183 13.86 7.14 6.62
CA GLY A 183 14.50 8.46 6.52
C GLY A 183 13.52 9.63 6.42
N ASP A 184 12.22 9.43 6.70
CA ASP A 184 11.24 10.52 6.75
C ASP A 184 11.46 11.39 8.00
N ALA A 185 12.05 12.57 7.80
CA ALA A 185 12.38 13.51 8.89
C ALA A 185 11.14 14.05 9.65
N ILE A 186 9.94 13.94 9.05
CA ILE A 186 8.71 14.46 9.64
C ILE A 186 8.02 13.38 10.51
N ALA A 187 8.32 12.12 10.29
CA ALA A 187 7.66 10.99 10.97
C ALA A 187 7.82 11.05 12.50
N ALA A 188 9.02 11.36 13.00
CA ALA A 188 9.28 11.55 14.43
C ALA A 188 8.42 12.68 15.02
N ASN A 189 8.27 13.79 14.30
CA ASN A 189 7.44 14.92 14.72
C ASN A 189 5.94 14.54 14.74
N HIS A 190 5.48 13.76 13.80
CA HIS A 190 4.11 13.25 13.81
C HIS A 190 3.86 12.30 14.98
N TYR A 191 4.81 11.39 15.27
CA TYR A 191 4.72 10.51 16.44
C TYR A 191 4.64 11.30 17.75
N THR A 192 5.39 12.39 17.89
CA THR A 192 5.37 13.23 19.11
C THR A 192 4.02 13.92 19.34
N LYS A 193 3.18 14.05 18.33
CA LYS A 193 1.84 14.66 18.40
C LYS A 193 0.73 13.65 18.76
N LEU A 194 1.03 12.37 18.80
CA LEU A 194 0.06 11.36 19.25
C LEU A 194 -0.35 11.60 20.69
N THR A 195 -1.66 11.47 20.98
CA THR A 195 -2.23 11.66 22.29
C THR A 195 -1.70 10.62 23.28
N VAL A 196 -1.62 9.36 22.82
CA VAL A 196 -1.05 8.24 23.58
C VAL A 196 0.13 7.67 22.80
N LYS A 197 1.26 7.50 23.46
CA LYS A 197 2.50 7.03 22.85
C LYS A 197 2.91 5.68 23.42
N ALA A 198 3.50 4.82 22.58
CA ALA A 198 4.24 3.67 23.02
C ALA A 198 5.57 4.19 23.63
N SER A 199 5.55 4.58 24.89
CA SER A 199 6.77 4.84 25.64
C SER A 199 7.14 3.60 26.43
N ALA A 200 8.41 3.22 26.38
CA ALA A 200 8.98 2.22 27.26
C ALA A 200 8.94 2.69 28.72
#